data_a376e77c300ff4b8fa64e4f51c75c7c8
#
_entry.id   a376e77c300ff4b8fa64e4f51c75c7c8
#
_cell.length_a   1.000
_cell.length_b   1.000
_cell.length_c   1.000
_cell.angle_alpha   90.00
_cell.angle_beta   90.00
_cell.angle_gamma   90.00
#
_symmetry.space_group_name_H-M   'P 1'
#
loop_
_entity.id
_entity.type
_entity.pdbx_description
1 polymer ?
#
loop_
_entity_poly.entity_id
_entity_poly.type
_entity_poly.pdbx_seq_one_letter_code
_entity_poly.pdbx_strand_id
1 'polypeptide(L)'
;CFCILFLLKGELLVDIGQEHHISLLRNRMFLIPQREENRIKSVVPAECLLLFWNKQITACDKMYFDSISRDKLGERDNCILLIRKPLLHVLRQLLIYLDAGLLCRHMHILKQQEIILVLRGFYTKPELASFFSGTSGVGRKFEDFVLENYRKVKSVKEFASLCCVSERSFNRKFQDCFNQSPYQWMQERKAEIVREKVCDPDVAFR
;
A
#
# COMPACT_ATOMS: atom_id res chain seq x y z
N CYS A 1 -1.83 -2.57 2.24
CA CYS A 1 -0.50 -3.02 2.67
C CYS A 1 0.36 -3.26 1.44
N PHE A 2 1.60 -2.87 1.40
CA PHE A 2 2.55 -3.21 0.33
C PHE A 2 3.91 -3.55 0.94
N CYS A 3 4.73 -4.30 0.19
CA CYS A 3 6.08 -4.69 0.60
C CYS A 3 7.07 -4.25 -0.47
N ILE A 4 8.17 -3.62 -0.05
CA ILE A 4 9.30 -3.32 -0.92
C ILE A 4 10.50 -4.15 -0.47
N LEU A 5 11.09 -4.84 -1.42
CA LEU A 5 12.38 -5.52 -1.30
C LEU A 5 13.48 -4.57 -1.76
N PHE A 6 14.46 -4.34 -0.92
CA PHE A 6 15.68 -3.59 -1.24
C PHE A 6 16.84 -4.57 -1.27
N LEU A 7 17.40 -4.82 -2.45
CA LEU A 7 18.58 -5.69 -2.62
C LEU A 7 19.86 -4.86 -2.55
N LEU A 8 20.64 -5.06 -1.50
CA LEU A 8 21.86 -4.31 -1.22
C LEU A 8 23.10 -5.00 -1.78
N LYS A 9 23.14 -6.34 -1.70
CA LYS A 9 24.22 -7.18 -2.25
C LYS A 9 23.66 -8.44 -2.88
N GLY A 10 24.39 -9.03 -3.81
CA GLY A 10 24.02 -10.28 -4.47
C GLY A 10 23.07 -10.10 -5.64
N GLU A 11 22.40 -11.18 -6.00
CA GLU A 11 21.43 -11.28 -7.08
C GLU A 11 20.29 -12.19 -6.67
N LEU A 12 19.05 -11.78 -6.98
CA LEU A 12 17.84 -12.55 -6.71
C LEU A 12 17.08 -12.81 -8.02
N LEU A 13 16.54 -14.00 -8.14
CA LEU A 13 15.50 -14.31 -9.12
C LEU A 13 14.15 -14.20 -8.44
N VAL A 14 13.28 -13.40 -9.00
CA VAL A 14 11.91 -13.17 -8.51
C VAL A 14 10.94 -13.72 -9.54
N ASP A 15 10.21 -14.77 -9.16
CA ASP A 15 9.14 -15.34 -9.97
C ASP A 15 7.82 -14.72 -9.51
N ILE A 16 7.08 -14.08 -10.42
CA ILE A 16 5.79 -13.46 -10.16
C ILE A 16 4.73 -14.23 -10.91
N GLY A 17 3.85 -14.96 -10.18
CA GLY A 17 2.89 -15.86 -10.81
C GLY A 17 3.57 -16.97 -11.59
N GLN A 18 2.98 -17.35 -12.72
CA GLN A 18 3.49 -18.47 -13.55
C GLN A 18 4.36 -18.03 -14.74
N GLU A 19 4.37 -16.75 -15.10
CA GLU A 19 4.89 -16.32 -16.41
C GLU A 19 5.99 -15.25 -16.34
N HIS A 20 6.26 -14.65 -15.19
CA HIS A 20 7.22 -13.54 -15.11
C HIS A 20 8.41 -13.88 -14.23
N HIS A 21 9.57 -14.01 -14.86
CA HIS A 21 10.86 -14.18 -14.19
C HIS A 21 11.67 -12.89 -14.25
N ILE A 22 12.03 -12.35 -13.09
CA ILE A 22 12.78 -11.10 -12.98
C ILE A 22 14.11 -11.38 -12.30
N SER A 23 15.22 -11.00 -12.95
CA SER A 23 16.54 -10.93 -12.29
C SER A 23 16.67 -9.57 -11.61
N LEU A 24 16.77 -9.57 -10.29
CA LEU A 24 17.00 -8.40 -9.47
C LEU A 24 18.48 -8.31 -9.10
N LEU A 25 19.16 -7.30 -9.63
CA LEU A 25 20.58 -7.06 -9.39
C LEU A 25 20.78 -6.17 -8.14
N ARG A 26 22.01 -6.16 -7.62
CA ARG A 26 22.41 -5.33 -6.47
C ARG A 26 22.00 -3.86 -6.66
N ASN A 27 21.73 -3.17 -5.56
CA ASN A 27 21.30 -1.78 -5.52
C ASN A 27 19.98 -1.52 -6.30
N ARG A 28 19.10 -2.50 -6.33
CA ARG A 28 17.75 -2.38 -6.88
C ARG A 28 16.71 -2.56 -5.80
N MET A 29 15.62 -1.86 -5.93
CA MET A 29 14.42 -2.09 -5.12
C MET A 29 13.30 -2.61 -6.01
N PHE A 30 12.50 -3.50 -5.44
CA PHE A 30 11.42 -4.19 -6.10
C PHE A 30 10.16 -4.12 -5.23
N LEU A 31 9.06 -3.72 -5.85
CA LEU A 31 7.76 -3.68 -5.20
C LEU A 31 7.06 -5.04 -5.38
N ILE A 32 6.88 -5.77 -4.27
CA ILE A 32 6.30 -7.10 -4.28
C ILE A 32 4.78 -7.00 -4.46
N PRO A 33 4.21 -7.55 -5.56
CA PRO A 33 2.76 -7.62 -5.77
C PRO A 33 2.10 -8.52 -4.71
N GLN A 34 1.00 -8.08 -4.10
CA GLN A 34 0.33 -8.84 -3.02
C GLN A 34 -0.69 -9.88 -3.51
N ARG A 35 -1.08 -9.84 -4.77
CA ARG A 35 -2.17 -10.67 -5.33
C ARG A 35 -1.68 -11.91 -6.05
N GLU A 36 -0.37 -12.05 -6.22
CA GLU A 36 0.24 -13.15 -6.96
C GLU A 36 1.17 -13.94 -6.03
N GLU A 37 1.30 -15.21 -6.28
CA GLU A 37 2.30 -16.03 -5.59
C GLU A 37 3.68 -15.59 -6.07
N ASN A 38 4.49 -15.09 -5.15
CA ASN A 38 5.84 -14.62 -5.46
C ASN A 38 6.85 -15.60 -4.86
N ARG A 39 7.78 -16.07 -5.67
CA ARG A 39 8.90 -16.89 -5.24
C ARG A 39 10.19 -16.11 -5.43
N ILE A 40 10.98 -16.02 -4.38
CA ILE A 40 12.27 -15.31 -4.41
C ILE A 40 13.36 -16.34 -4.15
N LYS A 41 14.29 -16.46 -5.09
CA LYS A 41 15.44 -17.35 -4.99
C LYS A 41 16.73 -16.55 -5.06
N SER A 42 17.70 -16.90 -4.22
CA SER A 42 19.04 -16.31 -4.27
C SER A 42 19.86 -17.06 -5.32
N VAL A 43 20.49 -16.33 -6.23
CA VAL A 43 21.44 -16.88 -7.21
C VAL A 43 22.83 -16.97 -6.61
N VAL A 44 23.19 -15.93 -5.83
CA VAL A 44 24.44 -15.81 -5.06
C VAL A 44 24.10 -15.28 -3.67
N PRO A 45 24.94 -15.43 -2.66
CA PRO A 45 24.68 -14.87 -1.33
C PRO A 45 24.20 -13.43 -1.42
N ALA A 46 23.00 -13.15 -0.91
CA ALA A 46 22.34 -11.88 -1.06
C ALA A 46 22.02 -11.24 0.30
N GLU A 47 22.16 -9.92 0.38
CA GLU A 47 21.76 -9.10 1.50
C GLU A 47 20.61 -8.20 1.07
N CYS A 48 19.44 -8.39 1.67
CA CYS A 48 18.25 -7.62 1.33
C CYS A 48 17.46 -7.21 2.57
N LEU A 49 16.70 -6.13 2.43
CA LEU A 49 15.72 -5.66 3.39
C LEU A 49 14.32 -5.80 2.81
N LEU A 50 13.41 -6.37 3.58
CA LEU A 50 11.98 -6.41 3.29
C LEU A 50 11.27 -5.44 4.22
N LEU A 51 10.66 -4.42 3.67
CA LEU A 51 9.88 -3.46 4.44
C LEU A 51 8.42 -3.55 4.07
N PHE A 52 7.58 -3.73 5.09
CA PHE A 52 6.14 -3.85 4.98
C PHE A 52 5.50 -2.55 5.45
N TRP A 53 4.72 -1.91 4.58
CA TRP A 53 3.93 -0.75 4.94
C TRP A 53 2.51 -1.16 5.32
N ASN A 54 2.21 -1.08 6.61
CA ASN A 54 0.84 -1.13 7.12
C ASN A 54 0.28 0.29 7.19
N LYS A 55 -0.95 0.49 6.82
CA LYS A 55 -1.91 1.62 6.86
C LYS A 55 -1.51 3.02 7.43
N GLN A 56 -0.31 3.23 7.95
CA GLN A 56 0.10 4.49 8.59
C GLN A 56 0.99 5.36 7.69
N ILE A 57 0.61 5.47 6.41
CA ILE A 57 1.15 6.52 5.54
C ILE A 57 0.47 7.83 5.95
N THR A 58 1.24 8.90 6.17
CA THR A 58 0.69 10.20 6.55
C THR A 58 -0.29 10.71 5.49
N ALA A 59 -1.22 11.59 5.87
CA ALA A 59 -2.19 12.15 4.92
C ALA A 59 -1.51 12.83 3.72
N CYS A 60 -0.37 13.51 3.94
CA CYS A 60 0.43 14.13 2.89
C CYS A 60 1.01 13.12 1.92
N ASP A 61 1.51 11.98 2.43
CA ASP A 61 2.08 10.93 1.60
C ASP A 61 0.99 10.22 0.80
N LYS A 62 -0.17 9.99 1.41
CA LYS A 62 -1.33 9.41 0.73
C LYS A 62 -1.82 10.30 -0.42
N MET A 63 -1.94 11.61 -0.19
CA MET A 63 -2.30 12.56 -1.26
C MET A 63 -1.27 12.55 -2.40
N TYR A 64 0.01 12.44 -2.07
CA TYR A 64 1.07 12.36 -3.06
C TYR A 64 0.96 11.08 -3.90
N PHE A 65 0.80 9.91 -3.28
CA PHE A 65 0.64 8.64 -4.00
C PHE A 65 -0.67 8.58 -4.78
N ASP A 66 -1.77 9.11 -4.24
CA ASP A 66 -3.05 9.23 -4.96
C ASP A 66 -2.94 10.15 -6.20
N SER A 67 -2.13 11.21 -6.14
CA SER A 67 -1.87 12.08 -7.30
C SER A 67 -1.07 11.37 -8.38
N ILE A 68 -0.11 10.54 -8.00
CA ILE A 68 0.71 9.74 -8.92
C ILE A 68 -0.11 8.65 -9.60
N SER A 69 -1.01 8.00 -8.86
CA SER A 69 -1.85 6.90 -9.38
C SER A 69 -2.88 7.37 -10.42
N ARG A 70 -3.18 8.67 -10.50
CA ARG A 70 -4.10 9.24 -11.51
C ARG A 70 -3.46 9.46 -12.87
N ASP A 71 -2.14 9.54 -12.93
CA ASP A 71 -1.43 10.00 -14.13
C ASP A 71 -1.01 8.92 -15.12
N LYS A 72 -1.48 7.72 -15.03
CA LYS A 72 -1.55 6.70 -16.10
C LYS A 72 -1.48 5.26 -15.59
N LEU A 73 -2.47 4.53 -15.96
CA LEU A 73 -2.45 3.12 -16.35
C LEU A 73 -1.56 2.94 -17.61
N GLY A 74 -0.27 2.89 -17.42
CA GLY A 74 0.69 2.41 -18.41
C GLY A 74 1.12 1.01 -18.01
N GLU A 75 1.37 0.17 -19.00
CA GLU A 75 1.78 -1.21 -18.94
C GLU A 75 2.69 -1.57 -17.75
N ARG A 76 2.57 -2.79 -17.24
CA ARG A 76 3.21 -3.38 -16.04
C ARG A 76 4.76 -3.38 -16.03
N ASP A 77 5.42 -2.44 -16.69
CA ASP A 77 6.78 -2.63 -17.13
C ASP A 77 7.90 -2.38 -16.11
N ASN A 78 7.71 -1.77 -14.96
CA ASN A 78 8.86 -1.57 -14.08
C ASN A 78 8.53 -1.43 -12.59
N CYS A 79 8.22 -2.55 -11.93
CA CYS A 79 8.22 -2.61 -10.45
C CYS A 79 9.64 -2.55 -9.85
N ILE A 80 10.67 -2.18 -10.64
CA ILE A 80 12.07 -2.13 -10.22
C ILE A 80 12.61 -0.72 -10.38
N LEU A 81 13.24 -0.19 -9.33
CA LEU A 81 14.01 1.05 -9.38
C LEU A 81 15.42 0.87 -8.81
N LEU A 82 16.33 1.73 -9.27
CA LEU A 82 17.68 1.83 -8.71
C LEU A 82 17.63 2.47 -7.33
N ILE A 83 18.31 1.89 -6.35
CA ILE A 83 18.50 2.50 -5.03
C ILE A 83 19.54 3.63 -5.17
N ARG A 84 19.07 4.88 -5.11
CA ARG A 84 19.93 6.07 -5.18
C ARG A 84 20.70 6.25 -3.87
N LYS A 85 21.85 6.95 -3.92
CA LYS A 85 22.74 7.15 -2.75
C LYS A 85 22.03 7.61 -1.47
N PRO A 86 21.13 8.61 -1.49
CA PRO A 86 20.41 9.03 -0.28
C PRO A 86 19.58 7.90 0.34
N LEU A 87 18.86 7.14 -0.47
CA LEU A 87 18.08 6.00 0.01
C LEU A 87 19.00 4.89 0.56
N LEU A 88 20.12 4.61 -0.11
CA LEU A 88 21.09 3.62 0.35
C LEU A 88 21.66 3.96 1.74
N HIS A 89 21.90 5.24 2.04
CA HIS A 89 22.35 5.68 3.36
C HIS A 89 21.30 5.38 4.44
N VAL A 90 20.03 5.67 4.18
CA VAL A 90 18.92 5.38 5.12
C VAL A 90 18.80 3.88 5.38
N LEU A 91 18.90 3.05 4.32
CA LEU A 91 18.83 1.60 4.43
C LEU A 91 20.02 1.01 5.21
N ARG A 92 21.24 1.51 4.98
CA ARG A 92 22.42 1.10 5.74
C ARG A 92 22.32 1.48 7.21
N GLN A 93 21.82 2.67 7.51
CA GLN A 93 21.59 3.09 8.89
C GLN A 93 20.56 2.20 9.57
N LEU A 94 19.49 1.81 8.85
CA LEU A 94 18.50 0.88 9.37
C LEU A 94 19.12 -0.48 9.69
N LEU A 95 20.00 -1.02 8.81
CA LEU A 95 20.71 -2.27 9.08
C LEU A 95 21.55 -2.18 10.37
N ILE A 96 22.32 -1.10 10.55
CA ILE A 96 23.12 -0.89 11.77
C ILE A 96 22.23 -0.93 13.01
N TYR A 97 21.03 -0.34 12.95
CA TYR A 97 20.08 -0.37 14.07
C TYR A 97 19.55 -1.77 14.35
N LEU A 98 19.23 -2.53 13.28
CA LEU A 98 18.75 -3.90 13.42
C LEU A 98 19.84 -4.82 13.97
N ASP A 99 21.06 -4.70 13.49
CA ASP A 99 22.23 -5.47 13.97
C ASP A 99 22.57 -5.15 15.43
N ALA A 100 22.33 -3.90 15.86
CA ALA A 100 22.46 -3.48 17.25
C ALA A 100 21.27 -3.91 18.14
N GLY A 101 20.28 -4.62 17.60
CA GLY A 101 19.11 -5.09 18.34
C GLY A 101 18.05 -4.01 18.62
N LEU A 102 18.10 -2.88 17.93
CA LEU A 102 17.09 -1.82 18.08
C LEU A 102 15.81 -2.18 17.30
N LEU A 103 14.93 -2.96 17.93
CA LEU A 103 13.69 -3.47 17.34
C LEU A 103 12.44 -2.66 17.75
N CYS A 104 12.63 -1.41 18.18
CA CYS A 104 11.52 -0.56 18.62
C CYS A 104 10.56 -0.22 17.48
N ARG A 105 9.26 -0.44 17.71
CA ARG A 105 8.20 -0.13 16.72
C ARG A 105 8.22 1.33 16.26
N HIS A 106 8.49 2.28 17.16
CA HIS A 106 8.55 3.70 16.83
C HIS A 106 9.70 4.01 15.86
N MET A 107 10.88 3.41 16.09
CA MET A 107 12.00 3.54 15.16
C MET A 107 11.65 3.03 13.77
N HIS A 108 10.99 1.87 13.67
CA HIS A 108 10.54 1.36 12.37
C HIS A 108 9.58 2.30 11.65
N ILE A 109 8.62 2.89 12.38
CA ILE A 109 7.68 3.87 11.81
C ILE A 109 8.43 5.11 11.29
N LEU A 110 9.37 5.65 12.08
CA LEU A 110 10.19 6.80 11.67
C LEU A 110 11.02 6.49 10.43
N LYS A 111 11.64 5.32 10.36
CA LYS A 111 12.41 4.89 9.19
C LYS A 111 11.55 4.69 7.95
N GLN A 112 10.36 4.15 8.09
CA GLN A 112 9.41 4.06 6.98
C GLN A 112 9.03 5.45 6.46
N GLN A 113 8.76 6.41 7.34
CA GLN A 113 8.47 7.80 6.96
C GLN A 113 9.67 8.47 6.28
N GLU A 114 10.88 8.30 6.81
CA GLU A 114 12.11 8.81 6.22
C GLU A 114 12.32 8.25 4.80
N ILE A 115 12.13 6.95 4.60
CA ILE A 115 12.22 6.32 3.28
C ILE A 115 11.23 6.94 2.29
N ILE A 116 9.97 7.16 2.69
CA ILE A 116 8.96 7.80 1.84
C ILE A 116 9.38 9.22 1.47
N LEU A 117 9.89 10.01 2.42
CA LEU A 117 10.38 11.37 2.16
C LEU A 117 11.56 11.36 1.18
N VAL A 118 12.50 10.41 1.33
CA VAL A 118 13.64 10.25 0.41
C VAL A 118 13.18 9.82 -0.98
N LEU A 119 12.21 8.89 -1.08
CA LEU A 119 11.62 8.53 -2.37
C LEU A 119 11.01 9.75 -3.06
N ARG A 120 10.23 10.56 -2.35
CA ARG A 120 9.63 11.78 -2.89
C ARG A 120 10.64 12.86 -3.28
N GLY A 121 11.75 12.97 -2.54
CA GLY A 121 12.76 14.00 -2.77
C GLY A 121 13.77 13.67 -3.88
N PHE A 122 14.02 12.40 -4.12
CA PHE A 122 15.11 11.97 -5.01
C PHE A 122 14.67 11.13 -6.21
N TYR A 123 13.39 10.82 -6.34
CA TYR A 123 12.84 10.14 -7.52
C TYR A 123 11.78 11.03 -8.16
N THR A 124 11.68 10.95 -9.49
CA THR A 124 10.69 11.72 -10.24
C THR A 124 9.29 11.13 -10.08
N LYS A 125 8.27 11.95 -10.28
CA LYS A 125 6.88 11.49 -10.25
C LYS A 125 6.61 10.32 -11.23
N PRO A 126 7.08 10.35 -12.48
CA PRO A 126 6.91 9.23 -13.41
C PRO A 126 7.58 7.93 -12.94
N GLU A 127 8.79 8.01 -12.37
CA GLU A 127 9.48 6.82 -11.81
C GLU A 127 8.67 6.20 -10.68
N LEU A 128 8.16 7.01 -9.75
CA LEU A 128 7.35 6.53 -8.65
C LEU A 128 5.98 6.04 -9.12
N ALA A 129 5.37 6.69 -10.12
CA ALA A 129 4.13 6.23 -10.73
C ALA A 129 4.29 4.84 -11.34
N SER A 130 5.34 4.64 -12.15
CA SER A 130 5.67 3.34 -12.74
C SER A 130 5.97 2.29 -11.67
N PHE A 131 6.79 2.64 -10.67
CA PHE A 131 7.16 1.73 -9.58
C PHE A 131 5.95 1.25 -8.78
N PHE A 132 5.04 2.15 -8.42
CA PHE A 132 3.87 1.83 -7.65
C PHE A 132 2.66 1.34 -8.48
N SER A 133 2.70 1.42 -9.81
CA SER A 133 1.62 0.95 -10.70
C SER A 133 1.42 -0.56 -10.64
N GLY A 134 2.48 -1.32 -10.44
CA GLY A 134 2.44 -2.78 -10.27
C GLY A 134 1.71 -3.25 -9.01
N THR A 135 1.51 -2.36 -8.05
CA THR A 135 0.60 -2.59 -6.94
C THR A 135 -0.76 -1.99 -7.27
N SER A 136 -1.59 -2.72 -8.00
CA SER A 136 -3.05 -2.46 -8.05
C SER A 136 -3.69 -2.43 -6.65
N GLY A 137 -2.95 -2.13 -5.64
CA GLY A 137 -3.24 -2.12 -4.21
C GLY A 137 -2.67 -0.96 -3.42
N VAL A 138 -1.82 -0.05 -3.98
CA VAL A 138 -1.51 1.23 -3.32
C VAL A 138 -2.63 2.24 -3.56
N GLY A 139 -3.32 2.15 -4.71
CA GLY A 139 -4.70 2.57 -4.83
C GLY A 139 -5.58 1.35 -4.64
N ARG A 140 -5.78 0.84 -3.42
CA ARG A 140 -7.00 0.06 -3.19
C ARG A 140 -8.09 0.86 -3.87
N LYS A 141 -8.81 0.22 -4.80
CA LYS A 141 -9.96 0.89 -5.37
C LYS A 141 -10.71 1.45 -4.19
N PHE A 142 -11.13 2.67 -4.28
CA PHE A 142 -11.86 3.34 -3.20
C PHE A 142 -13.01 2.44 -2.71
N GLU A 143 -13.54 1.64 -3.62
CA GLU A 143 -14.55 0.62 -3.34
C GLU A 143 -14.08 -0.43 -2.32
N ASP A 144 -12.87 -0.99 -2.50
CA ASP A 144 -12.31 -2.00 -1.57
C ASP A 144 -12.13 -1.40 -0.18
N PHE A 145 -11.66 -0.13 -0.11
CA PHE A 145 -11.55 0.58 1.15
C PHE A 145 -12.91 0.77 1.82
N VAL A 146 -13.92 1.15 1.05
CA VAL A 146 -15.29 1.33 1.54
C VAL A 146 -15.83 0.00 2.08
N LEU A 147 -15.73 -1.07 1.29
CA LEU A 147 -16.22 -2.41 1.65
C LEU A 147 -15.55 -2.99 2.90
N GLU A 148 -14.28 -2.72 3.13
CA GLU A 148 -13.57 -3.21 4.33
C GLU A 148 -13.85 -2.40 5.60
N ASN A 149 -14.28 -1.16 5.45
CA ASN A 149 -14.35 -0.25 6.59
C ASN A 149 -15.76 0.25 6.93
N TYR A 150 -16.78 0.00 6.09
CA TYR A 150 -18.12 0.54 6.32
C TYR A 150 -18.74 0.07 7.66
N ARG A 151 -18.40 -1.13 8.13
CA ARG A 151 -18.90 -1.65 9.41
C ARG A 151 -18.24 -0.98 10.62
N LYS A 152 -17.12 -0.26 10.43
CA LYS A 152 -16.33 0.37 11.51
C LYS A 152 -16.69 1.81 11.76
N VAL A 153 -17.53 2.41 10.89
CA VAL A 153 -17.89 3.83 10.94
C VAL A 153 -19.40 3.98 11.10
N LYS A 154 -19.80 5.01 11.82
CA LYS A 154 -21.22 5.29 12.10
C LYS A 154 -21.78 6.42 11.22
N SER A 155 -20.90 7.27 10.67
CA SER A 155 -21.28 8.45 9.90
C SER A 155 -20.39 8.66 8.67
N VAL A 156 -20.88 9.42 7.68
CA VAL A 156 -20.12 9.83 6.50
C VAL A 156 -18.89 10.65 6.90
N LYS A 157 -19.02 11.48 7.93
CA LYS A 157 -17.92 12.28 8.47
C LYS A 157 -16.79 11.43 9.03
N GLU A 158 -17.12 10.40 9.80
CA GLU A 158 -16.13 9.41 10.29
C GLU A 158 -15.49 8.66 9.14
N PHE A 159 -16.27 8.33 8.11
CA PHE A 159 -15.76 7.63 6.93
C PHE A 159 -14.77 8.52 6.14
N ALA A 160 -15.10 9.78 5.92
CA ALA A 160 -14.21 10.75 5.30
C ALA A 160 -12.91 10.93 6.11
N SER A 161 -13.03 11.02 7.44
CA SER A 161 -11.89 11.10 8.36
C SER A 161 -11.00 9.85 8.29
N LEU A 162 -11.60 8.66 8.19
CA LEU A 162 -10.86 7.41 8.04
C LEU A 162 -10.11 7.34 6.70
N CYS A 163 -10.66 8.00 5.65
CA CYS A 163 -10.00 8.19 4.36
C CYS A 163 -8.97 9.32 4.36
N CYS A 164 -8.84 10.11 5.44
CA CYS A 164 -8.02 11.32 5.51
C CYS A 164 -8.35 12.35 4.40
N VAL A 165 -9.63 12.49 4.05
CA VAL A 165 -10.13 13.47 3.07
C VAL A 165 -11.26 14.31 3.68
N SER A 166 -11.54 15.49 3.07
CA SER A 166 -12.71 16.27 3.46
C SER A 166 -13.99 15.50 3.10
N GLU A 167 -15.08 15.73 3.84
CA GLU A 167 -16.39 15.11 3.59
C GLU A 167 -16.89 15.41 2.16
N ARG A 168 -16.65 16.62 1.66
CA ARG A 168 -16.99 17.00 0.27
C ARG A 168 -16.20 16.17 -0.75
N SER A 169 -14.91 15.96 -0.54
CA SER A 169 -14.06 15.14 -1.43
C SER A 169 -14.44 13.67 -1.36
N PHE A 170 -14.81 13.18 -0.17
CA PHE A 170 -15.30 11.82 0.03
C PHE A 170 -16.61 11.61 -0.71
N ASN A 171 -17.61 12.48 -0.53
CA ASN A 171 -18.89 12.40 -1.19
C ASN A 171 -18.75 12.35 -2.72
N ARG A 172 -17.94 13.25 -3.30
CA ARG A 172 -17.71 13.27 -4.75
C ARG A 172 -17.09 11.95 -5.23
N LYS A 173 -16.01 11.47 -4.57
CA LYS A 173 -15.35 10.23 -4.96
C LYS A 173 -16.26 9.01 -4.77
N PHE A 174 -17.10 9.04 -3.74
CA PHE A 174 -18.08 7.97 -3.49
C PHE A 174 -19.15 7.93 -4.58
N GLN A 175 -19.69 9.09 -4.97
CA GLN A 175 -20.64 9.21 -6.06
C GLN A 175 -20.06 8.71 -7.39
N ASP A 176 -18.79 9.05 -7.68
CA ASP A 176 -18.09 8.61 -8.89
C ASP A 176 -17.89 7.08 -8.95
N CYS A 177 -17.72 6.43 -7.78
CA CYS A 177 -17.43 4.99 -7.70
C CYS A 177 -18.69 4.12 -7.54
N PHE A 178 -19.68 4.60 -6.79
CA PHE A 178 -20.87 3.81 -6.41
C PHE A 178 -22.16 4.32 -7.03
N ASN A 179 -22.13 5.39 -7.82
CA ASN A 179 -23.29 6.06 -8.44
C ASN A 179 -24.42 6.42 -7.46
N GLN A 180 -24.09 6.55 -6.17
CA GLN A 180 -25.03 6.94 -5.11
C GLN A 180 -24.32 7.66 -3.97
N SER A 181 -25.08 8.32 -3.09
CA SER A 181 -24.51 9.01 -1.96
C SER A 181 -23.99 8.04 -0.90
N PRO A 182 -22.89 8.38 -0.17
CA PRO A 182 -22.39 7.53 0.91
C PRO A 182 -23.46 7.24 1.98
N TYR A 183 -24.31 8.23 2.28
CA TYR A 183 -25.37 8.07 3.28
C TYR A 183 -26.38 7.01 2.88
N GLN A 184 -26.92 7.10 1.65
CA GLN A 184 -27.88 6.14 1.11
C GLN A 184 -27.29 4.72 1.10
N TRP A 185 -26.08 4.58 0.58
CA TRP A 185 -25.38 3.31 0.53
C TRP A 185 -25.17 2.70 1.92
N MET A 186 -24.75 3.50 2.90
CA MET A 186 -24.57 3.03 4.28
C MET A 186 -25.90 2.58 4.91
N GLN A 187 -26.99 3.25 4.62
CA GLN A 187 -28.34 2.85 5.10
C GLN A 187 -28.77 1.53 4.49
N GLU A 188 -28.57 1.34 3.20
CA GLU A 188 -28.88 0.08 2.51
C GLU A 188 -28.10 -1.09 3.11
N ARG A 189 -26.78 -0.92 3.33
CA ARG A 189 -25.94 -1.95 3.96
C ARG A 189 -26.35 -2.27 5.41
N LYS A 190 -26.77 -1.27 6.17
CA LYS A 190 -27.31 -1.49 7.51
C LYS A 190 -28.62 -2.28 7.46
N ALA A 191 -29.51 -1.94 6.52
CA ALA A 191 -30.77 -2.67 6.34
C ALA A 191 -30.54 -4.13 5.94
N GLU A 192 -29.57 -4.40 5.06
CA GLU A 192 -29.17 -5.77 4.70
C GLU A 192 -28.71 -6.58 5.92
N ILE A 193 -27.80 -6.02 6.73
CA ILE A 193 -27.30 -6.67 7.96
C ILE A 193 -28.44 -6.95 8.95
N VAL A 194 -29.39 -6.03 9.07
CA VAL A 194 -30.57 -6.25 9.93
C VAL A 194 -31.44 -7.37 9.37
N ARG A 195 -31.71 -7.39 8.06
CA ARG A 195 -32.47 -8.47 7.42
C ARG A 195 -31.79 -9.83 7.60
N GLU A 196 -30.48 -9.93 7.37
CA GLU A 196 -29.72 -11.17 7.60
C GLU A 196 -29.88 -11.67 9.05
N LYS A 197 -29.75 -10.76 10.04
CA LYS A 197 -29.92 -11.12 11.46
C LYS A 197 -31.35 -11.48 11.84
N VAL A 198 -32.36 -10.88 11.22
CA VAL A 198 -33.76 -11.20 11.48
C VAL A 198 -34.17 -12.54 10.86
N CYS A 199 -33.55 -12.91 9.73
CA CYS A 199 -33.80 -14.17 9.05
C CYS A 199 -32.97 -15.34 9.63
N ASP A 200 -32.05 -15.08 10.58
CA ASP A 200 -31.24 -16.11 11.21
C ASP A 200 -32.03 -16.72 12.39
N PRO A 201 -32.44 -18.00 12.31
CA PRO A 201 -33.25 -18.66 13.35
C PRO A 201 -32.52 -18.82 14.70
N ASP A 202 -31.19 -18.67 14.71
CA ASP A 202 -30.36 -18.83 15.92
C ASP A 202 -30.14 -17.52 16.69
N VAL A 203 -30.61 -16.39 16.20
CA VAL A 203 -30.50 -15.08 16.88
C VAL A 203 -31.70 -14.85 17.79
N ALA A 204 -31.55 -15.17 19.06
CA ALA A 204 -32.53 -14.78 20.08
C ALA A 204 -32.49 -13.27 20.33
N PHE A 205 -33.54 -12.56 19.97
CA PHE A 205 -33.75 -11.17 20.35
C PHE A 205 -33.96 -11.10 21.88
N ARG A 206 -33.00 -10.52 22.59
CA ARG A 206 -33.14 -10.07 23.98
C ARG A 206 -33.27 -8.55 24.01
#